data_439058ef71ffdd7a4e81f0656aa08416
#
_entry.id   439058ef71ffdd7a4e81f0656aa08416
#
_cell.length_a   1.000
_cell.length_b   1.000
_cell.length_c   1.000
_cell.angle_alpha   90.00
_cell.angle_beta   90.00
_cell.angle_gamma   90.00
#
_symmetry.space_group_name_H-M   'P 1'
#
loop_
_entity.id
_entity.type
_entity.pdbx_description
1 polymer ?
#
loop_
_entity_poly.entity_id
_entity_poly.type
_entity_poly.pdbx_seq_one_letter_code
_entity_poly.pdbx_strand_id
1 'polypeptide(L)'
;MNSISPNLNLMIKSCEKVSKVLIRDFGEVEKLQVSIKGPKNFVTNSDRKVEDMLVNELSKSKKKYSFLTEESGFIKNEDKENFWVIDPIDGTTNFINGIPHFCISVGLVLNNEIVSGVIFDPIKDEIYYAEKNSGAYMNNKSIRVSRKKEISECLFSSNSKKISSDGLTIRITGSAALDLAYVSCGRFDGSFHK
;
A
#
# COMPACT_ATOMS: atom_id res chain seq x y z
N MET A 1 -16.83 12.05 -15.93
CA MET A 1 -16.18 11.54 -14.71
C MET A 1 -16.70 10.13 -14.49
N ASN A 2 -15.84 9.12 -14.51
CA ASN A 2 -16.29 7.79 -14.09
C ASN A 2 -16.64 7.88 -12.60
N SER A 3 -17.85 7.48 -12.24
CA SER A 3 -18.26 7.46 -10.84
C SER A 3 -17.45 6.39 -10.11
N ILE A 4 -16.72 6.80 -9.08
CA ILE A 4 -16.00 5.90 -8.17
C ILE A 4 -17.06 5.03 -7.46
N SER A 5 -16.85 3.72 -7.38
CA SER A 5 -17.80 2.83 -6.68
C SER A 5 -17.88 3.15 -5.18
N PRO A 6 -18.99 2.80 -4.51
CA PRO A 6 -19.13 2.99 -3.07
C PRO A 6 -18.01 2.31 -2.27
N ASN A 7 -17.54 1.12 -2.69
CA ASN A 7 -16.47 0.39 -2.03
C ASN A 7 -15.14 1.12 -2.19
N LEU A 8 -14.79 1.53 -3.40
CA LEU A 8 -13.55 2.26 -3.66
C LEU A 8 -13.54 3.63 -2.94
N ASN A 9 -14.66 4.35 -2.92
CA ASN A 9 -14.79 5.60 -2.16
C ASN A 9 -14.62 5.38 -0.65
N LEU A 10 -15.13 4.26 -0.11
CA LEU A 10 -14.92 3.89 1.29
C LEU A 10 -13.43 3.65 1.58
N MET A 11 -12.74 2.90 0.73
CA MET A 11 -11.30 2.64 0.87
C MET A 11 -10.50 3.95 0.88
N ILE A 12 -10.73 4.82 -0.09
CA ILE A 12 -10.08 6.13 -0.20
C ILE A 12 -10.28 6.95 1.09
N LYS A 13 -11.52 7.12 1.52
CA LYS A 13 -11.85 7.89 2.73
C LYS A 13 -11.27 7.27 4.01
N SER A 14 -11.20 5.94 4.08
CA SER A 14 -10.59 5.26 5.21
C SER A 14 -9.08 5.54 5.25
N CYS A 15 -8.37 5.44 4.12
CA CYS A 15 -6.95 5.77 4.03
C CYS A 15 -6.68 7.24 4.39
N GLU A 16 -7.43 8.19 3.84
CA GLU A 16 -7.32 9.62 4.17
C GLU A 16 -7.55 9.92 5.66
N LYS A 17 -8.46 9.20 6.30
CA LYS A 17 -8.75 9.38 7.71
C LYS A 17 -7.61 8.89 8.60
N VAL A 18 -7.09 7.69 8.32
CA VAL A 18 -6.02 7.07 9.12
C VAL A 18 -4.67 7.73 8.87
N SER A 19 -4.42 8.25 7.68
CA SER A 19 -3.18 8.92 7.32
C SER A 19 -2.82 10.08 8.25
N LYS A 20 -3.81 10.78 8.79
CA LYS A 20 -3.60 11.88 9.76
C LYS A 20 -2.90 11.40 11.04
N VAL A 21 -3.25 10.20 11.50
CA VAL A 21 -2.60 9.58 12.66
C VAL A 21 -1.19 9.16 12.28
N LEU A 22 -1.03 8.55 11.10
CA LEU A 22 0.25 8.08 10.59
C LEU A 22 1.26 9.21 10.40
N ILE A 23 0.84 10.33 9.81
CA ILE A 23 1.68 11.55 9.65
C ILE A 23 2.12 12.08 11.02
N ARG A 24 1.20 12.17 11.99
CA ARG A 24 1.53 12.61 13.34
C ARG A 24 2.54 11.67 14.00
N ASP A 25 2.29 10.37 13.92
CA ASP A 25 3.13 9.37 14.57
C ASP A 25 4.51 9.28 13.87
N PHE A 26 4.60 9.53 12.55
CA PHE A 26 5.85 9.67 11.82
C PHE A 26 6.69 10.86 12.31
N GLY A 27 6.04 12.00 12.62
CA GLY A 27 6.70 13.16 13.22
C GLY A 27 7.20 12.95 14.65
N GLU A 28 6.82 11.84 15.30
CA GLU A 28 7.19 11.49 16.67
C GLU A 28 7.96 10.16 16.74
N VAL A 29 8.58 9.73 15.65
CA VAL A 29 9.24 8.42 15.51
C VAL A 29 10.17 8.06 16.67
N GLU A 30 10.92 9.02 17.21
CA GLU A 30 11.83 8.81 18.34
C GLU A 30 11.11 8.36 19.64
N LYS A 31 9.80 8.61 19.74
CA LYS A 31 8.97 8.27 20.89
C LYS A 31 8.20 6.97 20.73
N LEU A 32 8.22 6.37 19.54
CA LEU A 32 7.49 5.14 19.25
C LEU A 32 8.16 3.94 19.93
N GLN A 33 7.35 3.09 20.54
CA GLN A 33 7.82 1.78 20.99
C GLN A 33 7.93 0.85 19.78
N VAL A 34 9.10 0.26 19.59
CA VAL A 34 9.38 -0.67 18.51
C VAL A 34 9.54 -2.07 19.07
N SER A 35 8.86 -3.05 18.47
CA SER A 35 9.08 -4.48 18.73
C SER A 35 9.57 -5.16 17.45
N ILE A 36 10.49 -6.13 17.63
CA ILE A 36 11.07 -6.91 16.54
C ILE A 36 10.32 -8.24 16.45
N LYS A 37 9.68 -8.53 15.32
CA LYS A 37 9.00 -9.81 15.02
C LYS A 37 9.89 -10.82 14.31
N GLY A 38 11.15 -10.64 14.32
CA GLY A 38 12.13 -11.47 13.63
C GLY A 38 13.22 -10.62 12.99
N PRO A 39 14.23 -11.22 12.33
CA PRO A 39 15.48 -10.52 11.97
C PRO A 39 15.32 -9.34 11.00
N LYS A 40 14.16 -9.18 10.38
CA LYS A 40 13.89 -8.09 9.40
C LYS A 40 12.47 -7.52 9.52
N ASN A 41 11.69 -7.89 10.56
CA ASN A 41 10.30 -7.50 10.65
C ASN A 41 10.10 -6.62 11.89
N PHE A 42 9.82 -5.35 11.68
CA PHE A 42 9.62 -4.35 12.71
C PHE A 42 8.14 -4.05 12.83
N VAL A 43 7.63 -4.09 14.03
CA VAL A 43 6.25 -3.73 14.36
C VAL A 43 6.26 -2.56 15.31
N THR A 44 5.53 -1.55 14.96
CA THR A 44 5.33 -0.36 15.79
C THR A 44 3.92 -0.36 16.40
N ASN A 45 3.74 0.44 17.44
CA ASN A 45 2.39 0.72 17.94
C ASN A 45 1.53 1.42 16.88
N SER A 46 2.14 2.14 15.95
CA SER A 46 1.45 2.81 14.85
C SER A 46 0.85 1.82 13.87
N ASP A 47 1.58 0.73 13.49
CA ASP A 47 1.06 -0.31 12.59
C ASP A 47 -0.26 -0.85 13.11
N ARG A 48 -0.26 -1.36 14.33
CA ARG A 48 -1.45 -1.94 14.97
C ARG A 48 -2.60 -0.96 15.10
N LYS A 49 -2.29 0.27 15.52
CA LYS A 49 -3.29 1.32 15.67
C LYS A 49 -3.94 1.69 14.33
N VAL A 50 -3.14 1.81 13.26
CA VAL A 50 -3.62 2.13 11.92
C VAL A 50 -4.42 0.95 11.37
N GLU A 51 -3.97 -0.30 11.57
CA GLU A 51 -4.72 -1.50 11.20
C GLU A 51 -6.10 -1.54 11.87
N ASP A 52 -6.16 -1.39 13.20
CA ASP A 52 -7.42 -1.36 13.96
C ASP A 52 -8.37 -0.27 13.45
N MET A 53 -7.84 0.91 13.13
CA MET A 53 -8.62 2.01 12.59
C MET A 53 -9.17 1.68 11.21
N LEU A 54 -8.37 1.08 10.31
CA LEU A 54 -8.82 0.65 8.98
C LEU A 54 -9.89 -0.42 9.07
N VAL A 55 -9.68 -1.46 9.89
CA VAL A 55 -10.68 -2.51 10.15
C VAL A 55 -11.99 -1.90 10.63
N ASN A 56 -11.93 -0.97 11.59
CA ASN A 56 -13.13 -0.31 12.12
C ASN A 56 -13.85 0.55 11.04
N GLU A 57 -13.12 1.31 10.23
CA GLU A 57 -13.75 2.16 9.19
C GLU A 57 -14.41 1.30 8.09
N LEU A 58 -13.72 0.28 7.60
CA LEU A 58 -14.21 -0.60 6.54
C LEU A 58 -15.39 -1.46 7.02
N SER A 59 -15.40 -1.89 8.29
CA SER A 59 -16.50 -2.65 8.89
C SER A 59 -17.81 -1.89 8.97
N LYS A 60 -17.81 -0.56 9.01
CA LYS A 60 -19.04 0.25 9.10
C LYS A 60 -20.00 0.02 7.94
N SER A 61 -19.48 -0.23 6.74
CA SER A 61 -20.28 -0.46 5.55
C SER A 61 -20.47 -1.94 5.23
N LYS A 62 -19.49 -2.78 5.50
CA LYS A 62 -19.45 -4.20 5.11
C LYS A 62 -19.15 -5.09 6.33
N LYS A 63 -20.06 -5.10 7.30
CA LYS A 63 -19.91 -5.80 8.59
C LYS A 63 -19.62 -7.29 8.48
N LYS A 64 -20.03 -7.93 7.38
CA LYS A 64 -19.91 -9.38 7.18
C LYS A 64 -18.58 -9.80 6.57
N TYR A 65 -17.89 -8.88 5.88
CA TYR A 65 -16.63 -9.20 5.19
C TYR A 65 -15.53 -9.50 6.20
N SER A 66 -14.71 -10.48 5.87
CA SER A 66 -13.49 -10.81 6.61
C SER A 66 -12.35 -9.84 6.29
N PHE A 67 -11.23 -9.97 7.00
CA PHE A 67 -10.04 -9.18 6.75
C PHE A 67 -8.82 -10.09 6.70
N LEU A 68 -7.91 -9.81 5.78
CA LEU A 68 -6.55 -10.33 5.76
C LEU A 68 -5.62 -9.14 6.02
N THR A 69 -4.99 -9.11 7.18
CA THR A 69 -4.17 -7.99 7.63
C THR A 69 -2.75 -8.45 7.93
N GLU A 70 -1.79 -7.53 7.87
CA GLU A 70 -0.39 -7.86 8.11
C GLU A 70 -0.14 -8.21 9.59
N GLU A 71 -0.68 -7.41 10.49
CA GLU A 71 -0.39 -7.52 11.92
C GLU A 71 -1.20 -8.59 12.65
N SER A 72 -2.50 -8.68 12.36
CA SER A 72 -3.43 -9.59 13.02
C SER A 72 -3.70 -10.87 12.23
N GLY A 73 -3.24 -10.95 10.97
CA GLY A 73 -3.50 -12.08 10.08
C GLY A 73 -4.96 -12.11 9.60
N PHE A 74 -5.56 -13.30 9.53
CA PHE A 74 -6.92 -13.45 9.02
C PHE A 74 -7.97 -13.25 10.13
N ILE A 75 -8.69 -12.14 10.08
CA ILE A 75 -9.81 -11.81 10.97
C ILE A 75 -11.10 -12.31 10.30
N LYS A 76 -11.63 -13.41 10.82
CA LYS A 76 -12.80 -14.10 10.26
C LYS A 76 -14.10 -13.46 10.70
N ASN A 77 -14.94 -13.05 9.74
CA ASN A 77 -16.33 -12.68 9.92
C ASN A 77 -17.25 -13.72 9.25
N GLU A 78 -18.56 -13.37 9.06
CA GLU A 78 -19.54 -14.27 8.46
C GLU A 78 -19.19 -14.64 7.01
N ASP A 79 -18.71 -13.68 6.23
CA ASP A 79 -18.35 -13.83 4.82
C ASP A 79 -16.84 -14.07 4.67
N LYS A 80 -16.44 -15.24 4.17
CA LYS A 80 -15.05 -15.63 3.99
C LYS A 80 -14.55 -15.48 2.56
N GLU A 81 -15.47 -15.40 1.60
CA GLU A 81 -15.15 -15.25 0.17
C GLU A 81 -14.95 -13.80 -0.22
N ASN A 82 -15.53 -12.89 0.58
CA ASN A 82 -15.37 -11.45 0.42
C ASN A 82 -14.60 -10.88 1.61
N PHE A 83 -13.46 -10.29 1.33
CA PHE A 83 -12.59 -9.78 2.40
C PHE A 83 -11.75 -8.59 1.93
N TRP A 84 -11.35 -7.80 2.91
CA TRP A 84 -10.39 -6.72 2.76
C TRP A 84 -8.97 -7.25 2.98
N VAL A 85 -8.02 -6.78 2.18
CA VAL A 85 -6.58 -7.01 2.39
C VAL A 85 -5.98 -5.69 2.84
N ILE A 86 -5.28 -5.68 3.96
CA ILE A 86 -4.76 -4.45 4.58
C ILE A 86 -3.29 -4.65 4.93
N ASP A 87 -2.49 -3.72 4.46
CA ASP A 87 -1.15 -3.44 4.97
C ASP A 87 -1.17 -1.99 5.51
N PRO A 88 -1.09 -1.80 6.83
CA PRO A 88 -1.22 -0.49 7.46
C PRO A 88 -0.04 0.44 7.16
N ILE A 89 1.18 -0.11 7.05
CA ILE A 89 2.41 0.67 6.77
C ILE A 89 3.37 -0.16 5.92
N ASP A 90 3.13 -0.27 4.61
CA ASP A 90 4.15 -0.82 3.71
C ASP A 90 5.37 0.09 3.68
N GLY A 91 6.51 -0.43 4.11
CA GLY A 91 7.72 0.33 4.34
C GLY A 91 7.97 0.66 5.82
N THR A 92 7.56 -0.20 6.75
CA THR A 92 7.74 -0.06 8.21
C THR A 92 9.18 0.27 8.60
N THR A 93 10.17 -0.33 7.93
CA THR A 93 11.59 0.00 8.16
C THR A 93 11.91 1.46 7.84
N ASN A 94 11.35 1.99 6.74
CA ASN A 94 11.51 3.41 6.39
C ASN A 94 10.83 4.29 7.44
N PHE A 95 9.62 3.95 7.82
CA PHE A 95 8.84 4.70 8.81
C PHE A 95 9.59 4.84 10.13
N ILE A 96 10.12 3.73 10.69
CA ILE A 96 10.86 3.72 11.96
C ILE A 96 12.13 4.57 11.88
N ASN A 97 12.77 4.63 10.72
CA ASN A 97 14.01 5.38 10.53
C ASN A 97 13.80 6.83 10.05
N GLY A 98 12.55 7.33 10.05
CA GLY A 98 12.26 8.69 9.61
C GLY A 98 12.46 8.93 8.10
N ILE A 99 12.43 7.85 7.29
CA ILE A 99 12.52 7.95 5.83
C ILE A 99 11.12 8.12 5.26
N PRO A 100 10.81 9.24 4.57
CA PRO A 100 9.46 9.57 4.10
C PRO A 100 9.08 8.81 2.83
N HIS A 101 9.14 7.46 2.88
CA HIS A 101 8.81 6.57 1.77
C HIS A 101 8.14 5.31 2.30
N PHE A 102 6.86 5.41 2.55
CA PHE A 102 5.97 4.36 3.04
C PHE A 102 4.53 4.69 2.64
N CYS A 103 3.63 3.71 2.69
CA CYS A 103 2.25 3.91 2.32
C CYS A 103 1.27 3.02 3.10
N ILE A 104 0.00 3.35 3.00
CA ILE A 104 -1.13 2.49 3.38
C ILE A 104 -1.57 1.74 2.13
N SER A 105 -1.75 0.42 2.22
CA SER A 105 -2.27 -0.41 1.13
C SER A 105 -3.57 -1.10 1.55
N VAL A 106 -4.62 -0.94 0.75
CA VAL A 106 -5.93 -1.58 0.97
C VAL A 106 -6.42 -2.21 -0.33
N GLY A 107 -6.76 -3.48 -0.28
CA GLY A 107 -7.38 -4.23 -1.37
C GLY A 107 -8.76 -4.76 -1.01
N LEU A 108 -9.61 -4.97 -2.01
CA LEU A 108 -10.89 -5.64 -1.86
C LEU A 108 -10.92 -6.88 -2.75
N VAL A 109 -11.18 -8.02 -2.13
CA VAL A 109 -11.41 -9.30 -2.79
C VAL A 109 -12.90 -9.65 -2.71
N LEU A 110 -13.52 -9.93 -3.83
CA LEU A 110 -14.90 -10.42 -3.93
C LEU A 110 -14.89 -11.73 -4.73
N ASN A 111 -15.48 -12.80 -4.18
CA ASN A 111 -15.55 -14.11 -4.82
C ASN A 111 -14.15 -14.61 -5.28
N ASN A 112 -13.15 -14.48 -4.42
CA ASN A 112 -11.75 -14.84 -4.68
C ASN A 112 -11.08 -14.03 -5.81
N GLU A 113 -11.62 -12.88 -6.19
CA GLU A 113 -11.06 -12.01 -7.21
C GLU A 113 -10.77 -10.62 -6.65
N ILE A 114 -9.57 -10.09 -6.91
CA ILE A 114 -9.24 -8.71 -6.55
C ILE A 114 -10.01 -7.76 -7.45
N VAL A 115 -10.89 -6.95 -6.88
CA VAL A 115 -11.78 -6.04 -7.63
C VAL A 115 -11.39 -4.58 -7.52
N SER A 116 -10.77 -4.16 -6.43
CA SER A 116 -10.27 -2.78 -6.25
C SER A 116 -9.09 -2.74 -5.31
N GLY A 117 -8.26 -1.69 -5.47
CA GLY A 117 -7.09 -1.43 -4.64
C GLY A 117 -6.82 0.05 -4.49
N VAL A 118 -6.28 0.43 -3.33
CA VAL A 118 -5.83 1.77 -2.98
C VAL A 118 -4.45 1.67 -2.35
N ILE A 119 -3.53 2.51 -2.82
CA ILE A 119 -2.21 2.74 -2.20
C ILE A 119 -2.13 4.24 -1.91
N PHE A 120 -1.90 4.62 -0.68
CA PHE A 120 -1.84 6.02 -0.27
C PHE A 120 -0.49 6.36 0.38
N ASP A 121 0.31 7.18 -0.28
CA ASP A 121 1.51 7.82 0.27
C ASP A 121 1.08 9.07 1.03
N PRO A 122 1.07 9.06 2.37
CA PRO A 122 0.56 10.18 3.15
C PRO A 122 1.52 11.36 3.21
N ILE A 123 2.80 11.16 2.91
CA ILE A 123 3.80 12.22 2.96
C ILE A 123 3.76 13.06 1.69
N LYS A 124 3.54 12.42 0.54
CA LYS A 124 3.45 13.09 -0.75
C LYS A 124 2.03 13.51 -1.11
N ASP A 125 1.03 13.11 -0.28
CA ASP A 125 -0.40 13.27 -0.57
C ASP A 125 -0.77 12.68 -1.95
N GLU A 126 -0.23 11.48 -2.23
CA GLU A 126 -0.45 10.76 -3.47
C GLU A 126 -1.30 9.52 -3.22
N ILE A 127 -2.51 9.52 -3.74
CA ILE A 127 -3.40 8.36 -3.66
C ILE A 127 -3.52 7.69 -5.03
N TYR A 128 -3.08 6.44 -5.10
CA TYR A 128 -3.19 5.57 -6.26
C TYR A 128 -4.36 4.63 -6.04
N TYR A 129 -5.22 4.50 -7.02
CA TYR A 129 -6.35 3.58 -6.93
C TYR A 129 -6.75 3.00 -8.29
N ALA A 130 -7.27 1.80 -8.23
CA ALA A 130 -7.81 1.12 -9.39
C ALA A 130 -9.05 0.29 -9.01
N GLU A 131 -9.93 0.11 -9.97
CA GLU A 131 -11.07 -0.79 -9.88
C GLU A 131 -11.17 -1.59 -11.18
N LYS A 132 -11.54 -2.87 -11.05
CA LYS A 132 -11.66 -3.79 -12.18
C LYS A 132 -12.51 -3.16 -13.29
N ASN A 133 -11.99 -3.15 -14.52
CA ASN A 133 -12.60 -2.59 -15.72
C ASN A 133 -12.81 -1.06 -15.70
N SER A 134 -12.31 -0.33 -14.68
CA SER A 134 -12.49 1.12 -14.56
C SER A 134 -11.22 1.93 -14.75
N GLY A 135 -10.07 1.23 -14.94
CA GLY A 135 -8.76 1.84 -15.09
C GLY A 135 -8.05 2.17 -13.78
N ALA A 136 -6.89 2.83 -13.87
CA ALA A 136 -6.06 3.22 -12.74
C ALA A 136 -5.83 4.73 -12.71
N TYR A 137 -5.76 5.28 -11.51
CA TYR A 137 -5.72 6.72 -11.28
C TYR A 137 -4.73 7.06 -10.16
N MET A 138 -4.17 8.26 -10.25
CA MET A 138 -3.43 8.93 -9.17
C MET A 138 -4.03 10.33 -8.97
N ASN A 139 -4.50 10.65 -7.77
CA ASN A 139 -5.13 11.93 -7.44
C ASN A 139 -6.16 12.35 -8.50
N ASN A 140 -7.08 11.44 -8.85
CA ASN A 140 -8.14 11.61 -9.85
C ASN A 140 -7.68 11.77 -11.32
N LYS A 141 -6.37 11.64 -11.59
CA LYS A 141 -5.82 11.67 -12.95
C LYS A 141 -5.53 10.25 -13.42
N SER A 142 -5.99 9.87 -14.60
CA SER A 142 -5.68 8.56 -15.19
C SER A 142 -4.18 8.41 -15.39
N ILE A 143 -3.65 7.25 -14.99
CA ILE A 143 -2.23 6.93 -15.10
C ILE A 143 -1.98 5.87 -16.18
N ARG A 144 -0.73 5.78 -16.62
CA ARG A 144 -0.26 4.79 -17.61
C ARG A 144 1.17 4.40 -17.26
N VAL A 145 1.51 3.17 -17.56
CA VAL A 145 2.89 2.67 -17.49
C VAL A 145 3.81 3.41 -18.46
N SER A 146 5.10 3.32 -18.21
CA SER A 146 6.14 3.83 -19.09
C SER A 146 6.02 3.28 -20.52
N ARG A 147 6.52 4.06 -21.50
CA ARG A 147 6.59 3.66 -22.92
C ARG A 147 8.00 3.38 -23.40
N LYS A 148 8.98 3.37 -22.50
CA LYS A 148 10.37 3.07 -22.86
C LYS A 148 10.47 1.66 -23.44
N LYS A 149 11.34 1.49 -24.42
CA LYS A 149 11.56 0.20 -25.12
C LYS A 149 12.95 -0.36 -24.86
N GLU A 150 13.91 0.52 -24.60
CA GLU A 150 15.31 0.15 -24.38
C GLU A 150 15.58 -0.04 -22.91
N ILE A 151 16.08 -1.22 -22.53
CA ILE A 151 16.40 -1.56 -21.12
C ILE A 151 17.40 -0.59 -20.52
N SER A 152 18.35 -0.10 -21.30
CA SER A 152 19.38 0.87 -20.86
C SER A 152 18.81 2.21 -20.37
N GLU A 153 17.59 2.55 -20.78
CA GLU A 153 16.88 3.76 -20.36
C GLU A 153 15.94 3.51 -19.17
N CYS A 154 15.74 2.23 -18.81
CA CYS A 154 14.77 1.84 -17.80
C CYS A 154 15.30 2.02 -16.38
N LEU A 155 14.40 2.39 -15.49
CA LEU A 155 14.61 2.44 -14.05
C LEU A 155 13.73 1.41 -13.36
N PHE A 156 14.36 0.49 -12.64
CA PHE A 156 13.68 -0.59 -11.93
C PHE A 156 13.71 -0.37 -10.42
N SER A 157 12.78 -1.00 -9.72
CA SER A 157 12.83 -1.17 -8.27
C SER A 157 12.97 -2.64 -7.88
N SER A 158 13.47 -2.89 -6.66
CA SER A 158 13.59 -4.24 -6.11
C SER A 158 13.63 -4.23 -4.59
N ASN A 159 13.17 -5.32 -3.98
CA ASN A 159 13.41 -5.63 -2.56
C ASN A 159 14.60 -6.59 -2.36
N SER A 160 15.22 -7.07 -3.42
CA SER A 160 16.29 -8.06 -3.38
C SER A 160 17.66 -7.45 -3.72
N LYS A 161 18.64 -7.70 -2.83
CA LYS A 161 20.07 -7.37 -3.08
C LYS A 161 20.77 -8.32 -4.05
N LYS A 162 20.09 -9.42 -4.46
CA LYS A 162 20.68 -10.51 -5.27
C LYS A 162 20.43 -10.36 -6.78
N ILE A 163 19.84 -9.27 -7.23
CA ILE A 163 19.66 -9.04 -8.66
C ILE A 163 20.97 -8.55 -9.23
N SER A 164 21.49 -9.27 -10.25
CA SER A 164 22.62 -8.78 -11.05
C SER A 164 22.19 -7.47 -11.70
N SER A 165 22.97 -6.41 -11.43
CA SER A 165 22.70 -5.07 -11.97
C SER A 165 23.43 -4.83 -13.29
N ASP A 166 23.91 -5.89 -13.98
CA ASP A 166 24.66 -5.74 -15.21
C ASP A 166 23.82 -4.97 -16.26
N GLY A 167 24.13 -3.69 -16.38
CA GLY A 167 23.44 -2.79 -17.30
C GLY A 167 22.06 -2.26 -16.84
N LEU A 168 21.59 -2.62 -15.64
CA LEU A 168 20.31 -2.15 -15.10
C LEU A 168 20.48 -1.04 -14.07
N THR A 169 19.65 0.00 -14.15
CA THR A 169 19.53 0.99 -13.08
C THR A 169 18.44 0.54 -12.10
N ILE A 170 18.81 0.19 -10.87
CA ILE A 170 17.91 -0.35 -9.86
C ILE A 170 17.87 0.54 -8.62
N ARG A 171 16.70 0.65 -8.01
CA ARG A 171 16.46 1.25 -6.70
C ARG A 171 15.94 0.21 -5.72
N ILE A 172 16.42 0.24 -4.49
CA ILE A 172 15.87 -0.51 -3.36
C ILE A 172 15.22 0.53 -2.46
N THR A 173 13.91 0.66 -2.55
CA THR A 173 13.17 1.76 -1.94
C THR A 173 12.67 1.44 -0.54
N GLY A 174 12.36 0.16 -0.29
CA GLY A 174 11.86 -0.33 0.99
C GLY A 174 10.33 -0.33 1.15
N SER A 175 9.58 -0.01 0.09
CA SER A 175 8.12 -0.09 0.04
C SER A 175 7.69 -0.78 -1.25
N ALA A 176 7.19 -2.01 -1.14
CA ALA A 176 6.80 -2.80 -2.30
C ALA A 176 5.55 -2.25 -3.00
N ALA A 177 4.58 -1.79 -2.22
CA ALA A 177 3.35 -1.23 -2.77
C ALA A 177 3.61 0.09 -3.51
N LEU A 178 4.47 0.98 -2.97
CA LEU A 178 4.87 2.21 -3.70
C LEU A 178 5.67 1.89 -4.96
N ASP A 179 6.53 0.89 -4.94
CA ASP A 179 7.26 0.44 -6.13
C ASP A 179 6.29 0.06 -7.25
N LEU A 180 5.26 -0.74 -6.94
CA LEU A 180 4.23 -1.12 -7.91
C LEU A 180 3.36 0.07 -8.35
N ALA A 181 3.03 0.98 -7.43
CA ALA A 181 2.34 2.22 -7.76
C ALA A 181 3.16 3.09 -8.72
N TYR A 182 4.47 3.18 -8.51
CA TYR A 182 5.37 3.93 -9.40
C TYR A 182 5.53 3.27 -10.77
N VAL A 183 5.50 1.94 -10.86
CA VAL A 183 5.42 1.26 -12.17
C VAL A 183 4.11 1.60 -12.86
N SER A 184 2.99 1.58 -12.15
CA SER A 184 1.66 1.84 -12.72
C SER A 184 1.50 3.24 -13.32
N CYS A 185 2.25 4.23 -12.81
CA CYS A 185 2.24 5.61 -13.30
C CYS A 185 3.46 5.99 -14.17
N GLY A 186 4.35 5.03 -14.47
CA GLY A 186 5.51 5.24 -15.35
C GLY A 186 6.70 5.95 -14.70
N ARG A 187 6.73 6.07 -13.36
CA ARG A 187 7.92 6.55 -12.62
C ARG A 187 9.03 5.50 -12.58
N PHE A 188 8.65 4.23 -12.45
CA PHE A 188 9.50 3.07 -12.67
C PHE A 188 9.02 2.32 -13.91
N ASP A 189 9.93 1.62 -14.55
CA ASP A 189 9.66 0.85 -15.77
C ASP A 189 9.36 -0.62 -15.44
N GLY A 190 9.76 -1.08 -14.24
CA GLY A 190 9.46 -2.41 -13.73
C GLY A 190 9.88 -2.57 -12.27
N SER A 191 9.45 -3.66 -11.64
CA SER A 191 9.77 -3.98 -10.26
C SER A 191 10.01 -5.47 -10.08
N PHE A 192 10.97 -5.84 -9.21
CA PHE A 192 11.34 -7.20 -8.88
C PHE A 192 11.19 -7.42 -7.37
N HIS A 193 10.15 -8.13 -6.98
CA HIS A 193 9.90 -8.50 -5.59
C HIS A 193 9.90 -10.02 -5.41
N LYS A 194 10.40 -10.48 -4.25
CA LYS A 194 10.34 -11.88 -3.81
C LYS A 194 9.46 -12.02 -2.59
#